data_7c54deb327d757ea45062b790a2e7fe9
#
_entry.id   7c54deb327d757ea45062b790a2e7fe9
#
_cell.length_a   1.000
_cell.length_b   1.000
_cell.length_c   1.000
_cell.angle_alpha   90.00
_cell.angle_beta   90.00
_cell.angle_gamma   90.00
#
_symmetry.space_group_name_H-M   'P 1'
#
loop_
_entity.id
_entity.type
_entity.pdbx_description
1 polymer ?
#
loop_
_entity_poly.entity_id
_entity_poly.type
_entity_poly.pdbx_seq_one_letter_code
_entity_poly.pdbx_strand_id
1 'polypeptide(L)'
;MDFKIFIARQTHKFLQHTEWMTENMRSPKTIGLAWVARTLMNYSNAQVSIDIVNRMNLKKTDHVLELGVGNGLAIKEIAKISENKIIGIEISAEFRKKLLNKQLPKNIVILENDAKDLSNEIPDGSIDKLLAINVIYFLKPIE
;
A
#
# COMPACT_ATOMS: atom_id res chain seq x y z
N MET A 1 10.79 -19.21 17.15
CA MET A 1 9.79 -18.74 16.15
C MET A 1 8.64 -18.15 16.95
N ASP A 2 8.38 -16.86 16.82
CA ASP A 2 7.37 -16.16 17.62
C ASP A 2 5.97 -16.75 17.30
N PHE A 3 5.23 -17.14 18.34
CA PHE A 3 3.90 -17.74 18.24
C PHE A 3 2.92 -16.88 17.45
N LYS A 4 3.06 -15.55 17.52
CA LYS A 4 2.28 -14.59 16.75
C LYS A 4 2.56 -14.69 15.23
N ILE A 5 3.81 -14.95 14.84
CA ILE A 5 4.20 -15.16 13.44
C ILE A 5 3.61 -16.47 12.91
N PHE A 6 3.61 -17.50 13.74
CA PHE A 6 3.05 -18.81 13.37
C PHE A 6 1.54 -18.71 13.10
N ILE A 7 0.79 -18.08 14.00
CA ILE A 7 -0.66 -17.86 13.82
C ILE A 7 -0.94 -17.00 12.59
N ALA A 8 -0.22 -15.89 12.41
CA ALA A 8 -0.40 -15.01 11.24
C ALA A 8 -0.15 -15.75 9.91
N ARG A 9 0.85 -16.63 9.84
CA ARG A 9 1.12 -17.46 8.65
C ARG A 9 0.03 -18.49 8.38
N GLN A 10 -0.51 -19.14 9.41
CA GLN A 10 -1.56 -20.14 9.24
C GLN A 10 -2.90 -19.51 8.85
N THR A 11 -3.27 -18.40 9.49
CA THR A 11 -4.47 -17.65 9.13
C THR A 11 -4.38 -17.05 7.73
N HIS A 12 -3.23 -16.54 7.33
CA HIS A 12 -3.01 -16.02 5.98
C HIS A 12 -3.21 -17.10 4.91
N LYS A 13 -2.65 -18.31 5.10
CA LYS A 13 -2.85 -19.45 4.17
C LYS A 13 -4.32 -19.88 4.04
N PHE A 14 -5.06 -19.89 5.15
CA PHE A 14 -6.46 -20.30 5.16
C PHE A 14 -7.40 -19.28 4.53
N LEU A 15 -7.09 -17.98 4.68
CA LEU A 15 -7.95 -16.87 4.28
C LEU A 15 -7.68 -16.35 2.85
N GLN A 16 -6.56 -16.73 2.23
CA GLN A 16 -6.16 -16.29 0.88
C GLN A 16 -7.13 -16.72 -0.24
N HIS A 17 -8.05 -17.66 0.02
CA HIS A 17 -8.85 -18.28 -1.04
C HIS A 17 -10.34 -17.88 -1.06
N THR A 18 -10.77 -16.90 -0.25
CA THR A 18 -12.15 -16.45 -0.28
C THR A 18 -12.27 -15.06 -0.89
N GLU A 19 -13.16 -14.89 -1.89
CA GLU A 19 -13.49 -13.59 -2.51
C GLU A 19 -13.90 -12.56 -1.45
N TRP A 20 -14.65 -12.98 -0.44
CA TRP A 20 -15.05 -12.16 0.70
C TRP A 20 -13.86 -11.57 1.46
N MET A 21 -12.80 -12.35 1.68
CA MET A 21 -11.60 -11.87 2.37
C MET A 21 -10.82 -10.90 1.49
N THR A 22 -10.74 -11.18 0.20
CA THR A 22 -10.08 -10.33 -0.78
C THR A 22 -10.75 -8.94 -0.81
N GLU A 23 -12.08 -8.88 -0.86
CA GLU A 23 -12.83 -7.62 -0.82
C GLU A 23 -12.66 -6.86 0.52
N ASN A 24 -12.68 -7.57 1.65
CA ASN A 24 -12.46 -6.93 2.96
C ASN A 24 -11.01 -6.47 3.17
N MET A 25 -10.03 -7.07 2.52
CA MET A 25 -8.65 -6.57 2.49
C MET A 25 -8.50 -5.33 1.59
N ARG A 26 -9.25 -5.28 0.48
CA ARG A 26 -9.28 -4.13 -0.43
C ARG A 26 -9.94 -2.91 0.22
N SER A 27 -11.12 -3.11 0.80
CA SER A 27 -11.91 -2.06 1.43
C SER A 27 -12.67 -2.61 2.65
N PRO A 28 -12.08 -2.61 3.84
CA PRO A 28 -12.71 -3.18 5.03
C PRO A 28 -14.01 -2.46 5.39
N LYS A 29 -15.12 -3.21 5.43
CA LYS A 29 -16.45 -2.65 5.71
C LYS A 29 -16.82 -2.67 7.20
N THR A 30 -16.07 -3.42 8.02
CA THR A 30 -16.33 -3.55 9.46
C THR A 30 -15.09 -3.21 10.28
N ILE A 31 -15.28 -2.49 11.39
CA ILE A 31 -14.17 -1.99 12.24
C ILE A 31 -13.29 -3.13 12.77
N GLY A 32 -13.89 -4.23 13.20
CA GLY A 32 -13.13 -5.38 13.74
C GLY A 32 -12.29 -6.09 12.67
N LEU A 33 -12.86 -6.33 11.49
CA LEU A 33 -12.15 -6.96 10.38
C LEU A 33 -11.05 -6.06 9.81
N ALA A 34 -11.30 -4.75 9.75
CA ALA A 34 -10.30 -3.78 9.37
C ALA A 34 -9.09 -3.78 10.31
N TRP A 35 -9.32 -3.95 11.62
CA TRP A 35 -8.23 -4.04 12.59
C TRP A 35 -7.40 -5.31 12.39
N VAL A 36 -8.05 -6.46 12.21
CA VAL A 36 -7.37 -7.74 11.96
C VAL A 36 -6.58 -7.69 10.66
N ALA A 37 -7.22 -7.28 9.54
CA ALA A 37 -6.57 -7.16 8.25
C ALA A 37 -5.33 -6.25 8.32
N ARG A 38 -5.47 -5.09 8.96
CA ARG A 38 -4.37 -4.14 9.13
C ARG A 38 -3.22 -4.71 9.97
N THR A 39 -3.53 -5.43 11.06
CA THR A 39 -2.51 -6.03 11.92
C THR A 39 -1.72 -7.09 11.18
N LEU A 40 -2.41 -7.95 10.43
CA LEU A 40 -1.78 -8.96 9.58
C LEU A 40 -0.93 -8.33 8.47
N MET A 41 -1.45 -7.32 7.80
CA MET A 41 -0.72 -6.59 6.76
C MET A 41 0.52 -5.88 7.31
N ASN A 42 0.39 -5.22 8.46
CA ASN A 42 1.53 -4.56 9.11
C ASN A 42 2.65 -5.53 9.43
N TYR A 43 2.29 -6.70 9.92
CA TYR A 43 3.27 -7.70 10.35
C TYR A 43 3.93 -8.43 9.17
N SER A 44 3.13 -8.81 8.17
CA SER A 44 3.62 -9.58 7.02
C SER A 44 4.38 -8.73 6.01
N ASN A 45 4.01 -7.46 5.87
CA ASN A 45 4.49 -6.61 4.80
C ASN A 45 5.56 -5.59 5.22
N ALA A 46 5.81 -5.40 6.52
CA ALA A 46 6.77 -4.39 6.97
C ALA A 46 8.17 -4.66 6.41
N GLN A 47 8.70 -5.86 6.60
CA GLN A 47 10.02 -6.22 6.09
C GLN A 47 10.04 -6.28 4.57
N VAL A 48 8.98 -6.84 3.97
CA VAL A 48 8.84 -6.90 2.50
C VAL A 48 8.83 -5.50 1.90
N SER A 49 8.11 -4.56 2.51
CA SER A 49 8.06 -3.16 2.04
C SER A 49 9.44 -2.50 2.06
N ILE A 50 10.19 -2.66 3.15
CA ILE A 50 11.55 -2.13 3.27
C ILE A 50 12.48 -2.75 2.21
N ASP A 51 12.44 -4.07 2.07
CA ASP A 51 13.30 -4.80 1.12
C ASP A 51 13.01 -4.40 -0.33
N ILE A 52 11.72 -4.21 -0.68
CA ILE A 52 11.34 -3.76 -2.02
C ILE A 52 11.80 -2.33 -2.26
N VAL A 53 11.54 -1.41 -1.33
CA VAL A 53 11.98 -0.01 -1.47
C VAL A 53 13.50 0.09 -1.63
N ASN A 54 14.27 -0.70 -0.88
CA ASN A 54 15.72 -0.76 -1.04
C ASN A 54 16.15 -1.25 -2.43
N ARG A 55 15.40 -2.18 -3.02
CA ARG A 55 15.66 -2.72 -4.37
C ARG A 55 15.24 -1.78 -5.50
N MET A 56 14.39 -0.79 -5.24
CA MET A 56 13.96 0.19 -6.25
C MET A 56 15.10 1.09 -6.73
N ASN A 57 16.22 1.14 -6.00
CA ASN A 57 17.35 2.00 -6.33
C ASN A 57 16.92 3.47 -6.52
N LEU A 58 16.20 3.98 -5.53
CA LEU A 58 15.62 5.33 -5.55
C LEU A 58 16.71 6.40 -5.48
N LYS A 59 16.49 7.46 -6.25
CA LYS A 59 17.25 8.71 -6.18
C LYS A 59 16.44 9.75 -5.42
N LYS A 60 17.12 10.75 -4.85
CA LYS A 60 16.47 11.89 -4.19
C LYS A 60 15.51 12.66 -5.11
N THR A 61 15.79 12.66 -6.39
CA THR A 61 15.04 13.37 -7.42
C THR A 61 13.89 12.58 -8.03
N ASP A 62 13.72 11.30 -7.69
CA ASP A 62 12.68 10.46 -8.29
C ASP A 62 11.28 10.88 -7.83
N HIS A 63 10.37 11.06 -8.79
CA HIS A 63 8.93 11.11 -8.54
C HIS A 63 8.41 9.68 -8.44
N VAL A 64 7.77 9.37 -7.32
CA VAL A 64 7.35 8.00 -7.04
C VAL A 64 5.84 7.89 -6.91
N LEU A 65 5.28 6.87 -7.54
CA LEU A 65 3.88 6.47 -7.40
C LEU A 65 3.77 5.16 -6.65
N GLU A 66 2.98 5.11 -5.57
CA GLU A 66 2.60 3.87 -4.90
C GLU A 66 1.12 3.59 -5.12
N LEU A 67 0.80 2.41 -5.67
CA LEU A 67 -0.57 1.92 -5.80
C LEU A 67 -0.96 1.09 -4.59
N GLY A 68 -2.08 1.45 -3.93
CA GLY A 68 -2.59 0.75 -2.75
C GLY A 68 -1.71 0.97 -1.51
N VAL A 69 -1.63 2.19 -1.06
CA VAL A 69 -0.76 2.62 0.06
C VAL A 69 -1.08 1.89 1.38
N GLY A 70 -2.34 1.51 1.59
CA GLY A 70 -2.78 0.80 2.79
C GLY A 70 -2.45 1.54 4.08
N ASN A 71 -1.58 0.95 4.89
CA ASN A 71 -1.16 1.53 6.18
C ASN A 71 0.03 2.50 6.09
N GLY A 72 0.58 2.71 4.89
CA GLY A 72 1.62 3.68 4.59
C GLY A 72 3.04 3.24 4.99
N LEU A 73 3.32 1.95 5.00
CA LEU A 73 4.66 1.46 5.34
C LEU A 73 5.67 1.83 4.25
N ALA A 74 5.40 1.43 3.01
CA ALA A 74 6.34 1.64 1.91
C ALA A 74 6.48 3.12 1.56
N ILE A 75 5.38 3.89 1.48
CA ILE A 75 5.44 5.31 1.13
C ILE A 75 6.29 6.13 2.12
N LYS A 76 6.33 5.73 3.39
CA LYS A 76 7.18 6.36 4.40
C LYS A 76 8.66 5.99 4.23
N GLU A 77 8.96 4.76 3.83
CA GLU A 77 10.32 4.35 3.51
C GLU A 77 10.82 5.07 2.25
N ILE A 78 9.98 5.20 1.23
CA ILE A 78 10.27 5.99 0.02
C ILE A 78 10.61 7.43 0.40
N ALA A 79 9.84 8.06 1.28
CA ALA A 79 10.04 9.45 1.70
C ALA A 79 11.31 9.70 2.54
N LYS A 80 11.97 8.66 3.01
CA LYS A 80 13.31 8.79 3.62
C LYS A 80 14.41 8.98 2.59
N ILE A 81 14.14 8.63 1.32
CA ILE A 81 15.11 8.62 0.23
C ILE A 81 14.79 9.70 -0.80
N SER A 82 13.55 9.72 -1.34
CA SER A 82 13.12 10.71 -2.31
C SER A 82 12.71 12.02 -1.61
N GLU A 83 13.27 13.12 -2.06
CA GLU A 83 12.94 14.50 -1.64
C GLU A 83 11.85 15.11 -2.55
N ASN A 84 11.56 14.45 -3.67
CA ASN A 84 10.59 14.89 -4.67
C ASN A 84 9.18 14.41 -4.34
N LYS A 85 8.19 14.75 -5.20
CA LYS A 85 6.79 14.42 -5.00
C LYS A 85 6.57 12.90 -4.99
N ILE A 86 5.92 12.40 -3.96
CA ILE A 86 5.51 11.00 -3.81
C ILE A 86 3.99 10.97 -3.80
N ILE A 87 3.40 10.25 -4.74
CA ILE A 87 1.95 10.10 -4.87
C ILE A 87 1.57 8.70 -4.40
N GLY A 88 0.62 8.62 -3.49
CA GLY A 88 0.02 7.37 -3.05
C GLY A 88 -1.44 7.29 -3.48
N ILE A 89 -1.85 6.18 -4.08
CA ILE A 89 -3.24 5.90 -4.42
C ILE A 89 -3.80 4.94 -3.39
N GLU A 90 -4.93 5.30 -2.77
CA GLU A 90 -5.61 4.45 -1.79
C GLU A 90 -7.12 4.61 -1.92
N ILE A 91 -7.82 3.53 -2.31
CA ILE A 91 -9.26 3.53 -2.53
C ILE A 91 -10.06 3.45 -1.20
N SER A 92 -9.48 2.86 -0.16
CA SER A 92 -10.14 2.69 1.13
C SER A 92 -10.16 4.00 1.93
N ALA A 93 -11.36 4.56 2.12
CA ALA A 93 -11.56 5.74 2.96
C ALA A 93 -11.04 5.55 4.40
N GLU A 94 -11.14 4.33 4.95
CA GLU A 94 -10.65 4.03 6.28
C GLU A 94 -9.12 4.10 6.36
N PHE A 95 -8.41 3.51 5.39
CA PHE A 95 -6.95 3.59 5.34
C PHE A 95 -6.49 5.02 5.11
N ARG A 96 -7.11 5.76 4.17
CA ARG A 96 -6.79 7.18 3.94
C ARG A 96 -6.95 8.02 5.20
N LYS A 97 -8.10 7.91 5.89
CA LYS A 97 -8.34 8.64 7.15
C LYS A 97 -7.24 8.37 8.19
N LYS A 98 -6.82 7.11 8.32
CA LYS A 98 -5.74 6.73 9.26
C LYS A 98 -4.37 7.23 8.83
N LEU A 99 -4.10 7.29 7.52
CA LEU A 99 -2.86 7.86 7.00
C LEU A 99 -2.80 9.37 7.22
N LEU A 100 -3.86 10.09 6.87
CA LEU A 100 -3.93 11.54 6.98
C LEU A 100 -3.92 12.03 8.44
N ASN A 101 -4.39 11.21 9.38
CA ASN A 101 -4.27 11.50 10.81
C ASN A 101 -2.83 11.33 11.36
N LYS A 102 -1.92 10.74 10.58
CA LYS A 102 -0.49 10.69 10.90
C LYS A 102 0.19 11.89 10.24
N GLN A 103 1.18 12.46 10.90
CA GLN A 103 2.02 13.47 10.25
C GLN A 103 2.85 12.81 9.13
N LEU A 104 2.38 12.94 7.91
CA LEU A 104 3.12 12.51 6.73
C LEU A 104 4.15 13.59 6.34
N PRO A 105 5.29 13.20 5.76
CA PRO A 105 6.20 14.13 5.09
C PRO A 105 5.46 14.99 4.06
N LYS A 106 5.86 16.27 3.94
CA LYS A 106 5.17 17.27 3.12
C LYS A 106 5.16 16.93 1.61
N ASN A 107 6.10 16.12 1.17
CA ASN A 107 6.22 15.70 -0.22
C ASN A 107 5.32 14.49 -0.56
N ILE A 108 4.58 13.94 0.40
CA ILE A 108 3.61 12.86 0.16
C ILE A 108 2.22 13.45 -0.09
N VAL A 109 1.60 13.02 -1.18
CA VAL A 109 0.21 13.31 -1.54
C VAL A 109 -0.56 12.00 -1.64
N ILE A 110 -1.68 11.88 -0.92
CA ILE A 110 -2.56 10.70 -0.98
C ILE A 110 -3.81 11.06 -1.78
N LEU A 111 -4.04 10.33 -2.86
CA LEU A 111 -5.20 10.50 -3.74
C LEU A 111 -6.24 9.40 -3.53
N GLU A 112 -7.51 9.80 -3.66
CA GLU A 112 -8.66 8.90 -3.61
C GLU A 112 -9.06 8.45 -5.03
N ASN A 113 -8.27 7.54 -5.61
CA ASN A 113 -8.55 7.04 -6.95
C ASN A 113 -8.55 5.51 -6.97
N ASP A 114 -9.28 4.94 -7.94
CA ASP A 114 -9.02 3.56 -8.34
C ASP A 114 -7.72 3.56 -9.15
N ALA A 115 -6.82 2.64 -8.83
CA ALA A 115 -5.56 2.49 -9.55
C ALA A 115 -5.73 2.13 -11.03
N LYS A 116 -6.95 1.81 -11.47
CA LYS A 116 -7.30 1.54 -12.86
C LYS A 116 -7.52 2.80 -13.71
N ASP A 117 -7.76 3.93 -13.07
CA ASP A 117 -8.01 5.21 -13.77
C ASP A 117 -7.25 6.34 -13.09
N LEU A 118 -6.07 6.61 -13.59
CA LEU A 118 -5.15 7.63 -13.08
C LEU A 118 -4.89 8.73 -14.11
N SER A 119 -5.49 8.65 -15.30
CA SER A 119 -5.18 9.52 -16.45
C SER A 119 -5.41 11.00 -16.16
N ASN A 120 -6.38 11.34 -15.31
CA ASN A 120 -6.69 12.72 -14.96
C ASN A 120 -5.81 13.30 -13.84
N GLU A 121 -5.15 12.44 -13.05
CA GLU A 121 -4.45 12.84 -11.84
C GLU A 121 -2.92 12.83 -12.01
N ILE A 122 -2.43 11.99 -12.91
CA ILE A 122 -1.01 11.74 -13.12
C ILE A 122 -0.67 11.92 -14.59
N PRO A 123 0.01 13.02 -14.95
CA PRO A 123 0.43 13.26 -16.33
C PRO A 123 1.38 12.17 -16.84
N ASP A 124 1.28 11.85 -18.11
CA ASP A 124 2.17 10.91 -18.77
C ASP A 124 3.64 11.33 -18.61
N GLY A 125 4.50 10.36 -18.33
CA GLY A 125 5.94 10.58 -18.18
C GLY A 125 6.35 11.34 -16.91
N SER A 126 5.41 11.61 -15.97
CA SER A 126 5.70 12.36 -14.73
C SER A 126 6.21 11.50 -13.58
N ILE A 127 6.25 10.19 -13.72
CA ILE A 127 6.64 9.22 -12.68
C ILE A 127 7.92 8.48 -13.08
N ASP A 128 8.94 8.54 -12.23
CA ASP A 128 10.21 7.83 -12.44
C ASP A 128 10.15 6.39 -11.93
N LYS A 129 9.42 6.16 -10.84
CA LYS A 129 9.32 4.86 -10.18
C LYS A 129 7.88 4.55 -9.74
N LEU A 130 7.44 3.34 -10.01
CA LEU A 130 6.14 2.84 -9.59
C LEU A 130 6.31 1.65 -8.63
N LEU A 131 5.55 1.67 -7.54
CA LEU A 131 5.47 0.59 -6.57
C LEU A 131 4.03 0.09 -6.44
N ALA A 132 3.85 -1.24 -6.46
CA ALA A 132 2.57 -1.90 -6.21
C ALA A 132 2.83 -3.17 -5.37
N ILE A 133 2.55 -3.11 -4.08
CA ILE A 133 2.73 -4.25 -3.18
C ILE A 133 1.37 -4.84 -2.84
N ASN A 134 1.17 -6.13 -3.20
CA ASN A 134 -0.07 -6.86 -2.94
C ASN A 134 -1.35 -6.20 -3.51
N VAL A 135 -1.24 -5.47 -4.59
CA VAL A 135 -2.35 -4.73 -5.24
C VAL A 135 -2.67 -5.27 -6.62
N ILE A 136 -1.68 -5.82 -7.32
CA ILE A 136 -1.78 -6.18 -8.74
C ILE A 136 -2.96 -7.11 -9.06
N TYR A 137 -3.33 -8.00 -8.14
CA TYR A 137 -4.46 -8.93 -8.33
C TYR A 137 -5.83 -8.24 -8.23
N PHE A 138 -5.91 -6.99 -7.76
CA PHE A 138 -7.13 -6.18 -7.78
C PHE A 138 -7.29 -5.39 -9.09
N LEU A 139 -6.26 -5.32 -9.92
CA LEU A 139 -6.24 -4.56 -11.17
C LEU A 139 -6.71 -5.39 -12.38
N LYS A 140 -7.51 -6.44 -12.16
CA LYS A 140 -8.03 -7.30 -13.24
C LYS A 140 -8.97 -6.53 -14.20
N PRO A 141 -8.95 -6.86 -15.50
CA PRO A 141 -8.00 -7.75 -16.16
C PRO A 141 -6.64 -7.07 -16.39
N ILE A 142 -5.57 -7.83 -16.18
CA ILE A 142 -4.24 -7.46 -16.67
C ILE A 142 -4.12 -8.18 -18.01
N GLU A 143 -4.35 -7.47 -19.10
CA GLU A 143 -4.11 -7.97 -20.45
C GLU A 143 -2.64 -7.80 -20.83
#